data_31761083116fe83188720619c316fdee
#
_entry.id   31761083116fe83188720619c316fdee
#
_cell.length_a   1.000
_cell.length_b   1.000
_cell.length_c   1.000
_cell.angle_alpha   90.00
_cell.angle_beta   90.00
_cell.angle_gamma   90.00
#
_symmetry.space_group_name_H-M   'P 1'
#
loop_
_entity.id
_entity.type
_entity.pdbx_description
1 polymer ?
#
loop_
_entity_poly.entity_id
_entity_poly.type
_entity_poly.pdbx_seq_one_letter_code
_entity_poly.pdbx_strand_id
1 'polypeptide(L)'
;MDYMGSQKVIELGTSMGILSLYMASNENVHLTTFEGNPDMVKIALTNFEYFDKKNIDLVEGAIDDTLPAFLQLPTKIDLVIMDANHRYQPTLRYFEWLIKRMADKGVMIIDDIYHSAEMGKAWKELKAHQTVYGSMDLFRCGILFFDPALNKQHFVCSYS
;
A
#
# COMPACT_ATOMS: atom_id res chain seq x y z
N MET A 1 -6.17 -10.44 -4.75
CA MET A 1 -6.27 -9.51 -5.88
C MET A 1 -7.35 -9.91 -6.85
N ASP A 2 -7.44 -11.15 -7.26
CA ASP A 2 -8.49 -11.62 -8.20
C ASP A 2 -9.90 -11.40 -7.68
N TYR A 3 -10.13 -11.59 -6.37
CA TYR A 3 -11.44 -11.37 -5.75
C TYR A 3 -11.91 -9.91 -5.81
N MET A 4 -10.99 -8.95 -5.80
CA MET A 4 -11.30 -7.52 -5.79
C MET A 4 -11.23 -6.88 -7.18
N GLY A 5 -10.73 -7.60 -8.20
CA GLY A 5 -10.52 -7.07 -9.55
C GLY A 5 -9.55 -5.89 -9.60
N SER A 6 -8.66 -5.77 -8.60
CA SER A 6 -7.70 -4.66 -8.50
C SER A 6 -6.74 -4.70 -9.66
N GLN A 7 -6.69 -3.61 -10.43
CA GLN A 7 -5.81 -3.46 -11.59
C GLN A 7 -4.69 -2.46 -11.35
N LYS A 8 -4.96 -1.37 -10.64
CA LYS A 8 -3.98 -0.32 -10.32
C LYS A 8 -3.53 -0.44 -8.88
N VAL A 9 -2.32 -0.90 -8.69
CA VAL A 9 -1.73 -1.23 -7.39
C VAL A 9 -0.54 -0.34 -7.10
N ILE A 10 -0.47 0.17 -5.88
CA ILE A 10 0.68 0.95 -5.36
C ILE A 10 1.29 0.19 -4.21
N GLU A 11 2.62 0.09 -4.21
CA GLU A 11 3.42 -0.43 -3.11
C GLU A 11 4.40 0.65 -2.65
N LEU A 12 4.38 0.97 -1.37
CA LEU A 12 5.39 1.82 -0.74
C LEU A 12 6.35 0.93 0.04
N GLY A 13 7.60 0.81 -0.43
CA GLY A 13 8.62 -0.08 0.10
C GLY A 13 8.76 -1.35 -0.75
N THR A 14 9.53 -1.26 -1.85
CA THR A 14 9.81 -2.39 -2.75
C THR A 14 10.73 -3.42 -2.12
N SER A 15 11.75 -2.96 -1.35
CA SER A 15 12.81 -3.81 -0.84
C SER A 15 13.43 -4.67 -1.97
N MET A 16 13.52 -5.97 -1.81
CA MET A 16 14.03 -6.89 -2.86
C MET A 16 12.99 -7.22 -3.95
N GLY A 17 11.80 -6.67 -3.91
CA GLY A 17 10.75 -6.85 -4.91
C GLY A 17 9.99 -8.17 -4.83
N ILE A 18 10.10 -8.92 -3.73
CA ILE A 18 9.45 -10.25 -3.60
C ILE A 18 7.92 -10.09 -3.56
N LEU A 19 7.40 -9.18 -2.74
CA LEU A 19 5.97 -8.91 -2.69
C LEU A 19 5.46 -8.35 -4.03
N SER A 20 6.25 -7.46 -4.65
CA SER A 20 5.95 -6.92 -5.99
C SER A 20 5.76 -8.03 -7.02
N LEU A 21 6.63 -9.05 -7.04
CA LEU A 21 6.53 -10.20 -7.94
C LEU A 21 5.25 -11.00 -7.72
N TYR A 22 4.86 -11.24 -6.45
CA TYR A 22 3.60 -11.91 -6.12
C TYR A 22 2.39 -11.11 -6.59
N MET A 23 2.36 -9.80 -6.35
CA MET A 23 1.27 -8.94 -6.78
C MET A 23 1.15 -8.88 -8.31
N ALA A 24 2.28 -8.81 -9.01
CA ALA A 24 2.35 -8.77 -10.46
C ALA A 24 2.26 -10.16 -11.12
N SER A 25 1.98 -11.23 -10.37
CA SER A 25 1.74 -12.57 -10.95
C SER A 25 0.49 -12.60 -11.83
N ASN A 26 -0.51 -11.77 -11.52
CA ASN A 26 -1.66 -11.53 -12.39
C ASN A 26 -1.29 -10.43 -13.40
N GLU A 27 -1.27 -10.77 -14.68
CA GLU A 27 -0.90 -9.86 -15.78
C GLU A 27 -1.86 -8.67 -15.96
N ASN A 28 -3.10 -8.77 -15.44
CA ASN A 28 -4.04 -7.66 -15.45
C ASN A 28 -3.72 -6.60 -14.38
N VAL A 29 -2.84 -6.88 -13.45
CA VAL A 29 -2.36 -5.93 -12.45
C VAL A 29 -1.25 -5.08 -13.03
N HIS A 30 -1.36 -3.78 -12.88
CA HIS A 30 -0.29 -2.83 -13.12
C HIS A 30 0.18 -2.30 -11.75
N LEU A 31 1.39 -2.67 -11.35
CA LEU A 31 1.98 -2.30 -10.08
C LEU A 31 2.95 -1.14 -10.26
N THR A 32 2.77 -0.07 -9.48
CA THR A 32 3.83 0.93 -9.28
C THR A 32 4.37 0.79 -7.87
N THR A 33 5.67 0.57 -7.73
CA THR A 33 6.34 0.35 -6.45
C THR A 33 7.44 1.39 -6.23
N PHE A 34 7.63 1.82 -4.97
CA PHE A 34 8.52 2.93 -4.60
C PHE A 34 9.62 2.42 -3.66
N GLU A 35 10.89 2.76 -3.98
CA GLU A 35 12.05 2.38 -3.17
C GLU A 35 13.08 3.50 -3.09
N GLY A 36 13.47 3.85 -1.87
CA GLY A 36 14.44 4.91 -1.63
C GLY A 36 15.90 4.44 -1.57
N ASN A 37 16.13 3.13 -1.37
CA ASN A 37 17.49 2.58 -1.26
C ASN A 37 17.97 2.07 -2.64
N PRO A 38 19.00 2.72 -3.25
CA PRO A 38 19.46 2.37 -4.59
C PRO A 38 20.01 0.93 -4.69
N ASP A 39 20.49 0.34 -3.60
CA ASP A 39 20.97 -1.05 -3.63
C ASP A 39 19.80 -2.04 -3.64
N MET A 40 18.70 -1.74 -2.94
CA MET A 40 17.46 -2.52 -3.03
C MET A 40 16.83 -2.39 -4.41
N VAL A 41 16.82 -1.18 -5.00
CA VAL A 41 16.36 -0.96 -6.38
C VAL A 41 17.08 -1.88 -7.37
N LYS A 42 18.41 -1.96 -7.32
CA LYS A 42 19.19 -2.84 -8.20
C LYS A 42 18.78 -4.30 -8.05
N ILE A 43 18.61 -4.76 -6.81
CA ILE A 43 18.21 -6.16 -6.52
C ILE A 43 16.79 -6.40 -7.06
N ALA A 44 15.85 -5.51 -6.79
CA ALA A 44 14.47 -5.62 -7.25
C ALA A 44 14.39 -5.67 -8.78
N LEU A 45 15.07 -4.76 -9.48
CA LEU A 45 15.12 -4.73 -10.95
C LEU A 45 15.70 -6.03 -11.52
N THR A 46 16.79 -6.56 -10.93
CA THR A 46 17.36 -7.86 -11.34
C THR A 46 16.33 -9.00 -11.17
N ASN A 47 15.58 -8.99 -10.07
CA ASN A 47 14.53 -9.98 -9.83
C ASN A 47 13.37 -9.82 -10.83
N PHE A 48 12.93 -8.59 -11.13
CA PHE A 48 11.86 -8.36 -12.10
C PHE A 48 12.26 -8.81 -13.51
N GLU A 49 13.50 -8.55 -13.91
CA GLU A 49 14.06 -9.04 -15.17
C GLU A 49 14.14 -10.57 -15.21
N TYR A 50 14.65 -11.19 -14.16
CA TYR A 50 14.77 -12.65 -14.07
C TYR A 50 13.43 -13.38 -14.23
N PHE A 51 12.35 -12.80 -13.68
CA PHE A 51 10.98 -13.33 -13.78
C PHE A 51 10.18 -12.76 -14.96
N ASP A 52 10.84 -12.04 -15.87
CA ASP A 52 10.23 -11.38 -17.06
C ASP A 52 8.95 -10.56 -16.74
N LYS A 53 8.96 -9.80 -15.66
CA LYS A 53 7.82 -8.97 -15.26
C LYS A 53 7.83 -7.63 -15.99
N LYS A 54 6.77 -7.39 -16.79
CA LYS A 54 6.59 -6.16 -17.61
C LYS A 54 5.51 -5.23 -17.03
N ASN A 55 4.80 -5.69 -16.01
CA ASN A 55 3.68 -4.99 -15.40
C ASN A 55 4.04 -4.38 -14.03
N ILE A 56 5.33 -4.14 -13.80
CA ILE A 56 5.87 -3.47 -12.60
C ILE A 56 6.65 -2.23 -13.04
N ASP A 57 6.25 -1.08 -12.53
CA ASP A 57 7.01 0.16 -12.62
C ASP A 57 7.65 0.45 -11.26
N LEU A 58 8.99 0.43 -11.18
CA LEU A 58 9.72 0.81 -9.98
C LEU A 58 10.14 2.27 -10.06
N VAL A 59 9.77 3.03 -9.04
CA VAL A 59 10.12 4.45 -8.87
C VAL A 59 11.21 4.56 -7.81
N GLU A 60 12.43 4.87 -8.25
CA GLU A 60 13.57 5.08 -7.36
C GLU A 60 13.52 6.47 -6.74
N GLY A 61 13.74 6.56 -5.42
CA GLY A 61 13.86 7.80 -4.67
C GLY A 61 13.03 7.82 -3.39
N ALA A 62 13.26 8.85 -2.58
CA ALA A 62 12.50 9.01 -1.34
C ALA A 62 11.00 9.16 -1.63
N ILE A 63 10.17 8.42 -0.89
CA ILE A 63 8.69 8.43 -1.06
C ILE A 63 8.14 9.85 -0.91
N ASP A 64 8.73 10.65 -0.02
CA ASP A 64 8.32 12.03 0.23
C ASP A 64 8.45 12.92 -1.03
N ASP A 65 9.37 12.60 -1.93
CA ASP A 65 9.62 13.35 -3.17
C ASP A 65 8.87 12.74 -4.37
N THR A 66 8.86 11.42 -4.45
CA THR A 66 8.39 10.68 -5.64
C THR A 66 6.88 10.45 -5.65
N LEU A 67 6.29 10.12 -4.50
CA LEU A 67 4.85 9.85 -4.40
C LEU A 67 3.99 11.08 -4.74
N PRO A 68 4.27 12.30 -4.25
CA PRO A 68 3.49 13.48 -4.66
C PRO A 68 3.53 13.76 -6.16
N ALA A 69 4.68 13.54 -6.80
CA ALA A 69 4.81 13.70 -8.26
C ALA A 69 3.96 12.66 -9.01
N PHE A 70 4.02 11.40 -8.60
CA PHE A 70 3.19 10.34 -9.16
C PHE A 70 1.69 10.62 -9.03
N LEU A 71 1.25 11.13 -7.89
CA LEU A 71 -0.16 11.41 -7.61
C LEU A 71 -0.73 12.63 -8.39
N GLN A 72 0.08 13.34 -9.18
CA GLN A 72 -0.43 14.33 -10.14
C GLN A 72 -1.18 13.66 -11.31
N LEU A 73 -0.88 12.39 -11.59
CA LEU A 73 -1.58 11.63 -12.63
C LEU A 73 -3.05 11.38 -12.22
N PRO A 74 -4.01 11.51 -13.13
CA PRO A 74 -5.45 11.38 -12.81
C PRO A 74 -5.91 9.92 -12.70
N THR A 75 -5.07 9.05 -12.15
CA THR A 75 -5.35 7.61 -12.04
C THR A 75 -5.97 7.28 -10.69
N LYS A 76 -7.05 6.52 -10.68
CA LYS A 76 -7.61 5.91 -9.48
C LYS A 76 -6.79 4.69 -9.07
N ILE A 77 -6.68 4.46 -7.77
CA ILE A 77 -5.88 3.39 -7.17
C ILE A 77 -6.83 2.40 -6.51
N ASP A 78 -6.74 1.12 -6.90
CA ASP A 78 -7.60 0.07 -6.36
C ASP A 78 -7.03 -0.54 -5.08
N LEU A 79 -5.71 -0.70 -5.02
CA LEU A 79 -5.02 -1.28 -3.87
C LEU A 79 -3.74 -0.51 -3.57
N VAL A 80 -3.55 -0.21 -2.29
CA VAL A 80 -2.28 0.30 -1.76
C VAL A 80 -1.74 -0.70 -0.74
N ILE A 81 -0.44 -0.96 -0.80
CA ILE A 81 0.31 -1.61 0.27
C ILE A 81 1.34 -0.63 0.79
N MET A 82 1.26 -0.31 2.07
CA MET A 82 2.17 0.60 2.75
C MET A 82 3.05 -0.21 3.69
N ASP A 83 4.26 -0.50 3.23
CA ASP A 83 5.31 -1.25 3.94
C ASP A 83 6.62 -0.43 3.95
N ALA A 84 6.52 0.80 4.44
CA ALA A 84 7.66 1.72 4.44
C ALA A 84 7.63 2.66 5.66
N ASN A 85 8.82 3.08 6.09
CA ASN A 85 9.08 4.06 7.14
C ASN A 85 8.60 3.71 8.56
N HIS A 86 7.54 2.96 8.75
CA HIS A 86 6.96 2.50 10.03
C HIS A 86 7.03 3.53 11.16
N ARG A 87 6.69 4.80 10.86
CA ARG A 87 6.68 5.94 11.79
C ARG A 87 5.36 6.68 11.69
N TYR A 88 4.93 7.26 12.79
CA TYR A 88 3.65 7.95 12.88
C TYR A 88 3.44 9.03 11.79
N GLN A 89 4.34 10.02 11.70
CA GLN A 89 4.15 11.15 10.78
C GLN A 89 4.19 10.74 9.28
N PRO A 90 5.18 9.96 8.80
CA PRO A 90 5.17 9.48 7.42
C PRO A 90 3.93 8.68 7.07
N THR A 91 3.50 7.76 7.96
CA THR A 91 2.33 6.90 7.72
C THR A 91 1.06 7.74 7.52
N LEU A 92 0.81 8.72 8.39
CA LEU A 92 -0.34 9.64 8.24
C LEU A 92 -0.22 10.47 6.97
N ARG A 93 0.95 11.00 6.67
CA ARG A 93 1.18 11.85 5.50
C ARG A 93 0.93 11.09 4.20
N TYR A 94 1.46 9.87 4.06
CA TYR A 94 1.24 9.04 2.88
C TYR A 94 -0.23 8.64 2.73
N PHE A 95 -0.88 8.28 3.82
CA PHE A 95 -2.31 8.03 3.84
C PHE A 95 -3.10 9.22 3.30
N GLU A 96 -2.87 10.43 3.81
CA GLU A 96 -3.57 11.65 3.40
C GLU A 96 -3.35 11.99 1.91
N TRP A 97 -2.20 11.64 1.35
CA TRP A 97 -1.96 11.81 -0.07
C TRP A 97 -2.71 10.78 -0.91
N LEU A 98 -2.65 9.53 -0.51
CA LEU A 98 -3.19 8.39 -1.24
C LEU A 98 -4.72 8.36 -1.26
N ILE A 99 -5.39 8.71 -0.15
CA ILE A 99 -6.85 8.66 -0.09
C ILE A 99 -7.54 9.55 -1.14
N LYS A 100 -6.88 10.61 -1.60
CA LYS A 100 -7.38 11.50 -2.67
C LYS A 100 -7.47 10.80 -4.03
N ARG A 101 -6.82 9.67 -4.18
CA ARG A 101 -6.73 8.89 -5.41
C ARG A 101 -7.32 7.49 -5.29
N MET A 102 -7.75 7.09 -4.10
CA MET A 102 -8.39 5.78 -3.93
C MET A 102 -9.64 5.66 -4.80
N ALA A 103 -9.84 4.48 -5.38
CA ALA A 103 -11.11 4.10 -5.98
C ALA A 103 -12.18 3.92 -4.90
N ASP A 104 -13.46 4.03 -5.26
CA ASP A 104 -14.58 3.96 -4.31
C ASP A 104 -14.65 2.60 -3.57
N LYS A 105 -14.15 1.52 -4.18
CA LYS A 105 -14.01 0.20 -3.55
C LYS A 105 -12.55 -0.16 -3.26
N GLY A 106 -11.69 0.85 -3.21
CA GLY A 106 -10.27 0.66 -2.96
C GLY A 106 -9.99 0.08 -1.59
N VAL A 107 -8.82 -0.53 -1.47
CA VAL A 107 -8.32 -1.12 -0.22
C VAL A 107 -6.90 -0.62 0.05
N MET A 108 -6.59 -0.38 1.31
CA MET A 108 -5.24 -0.06 1.73
C MET A 108 -4.80 -1.03 2.82
N ILE A 109 -3.65 -1.64 2.64
CA ILE A 109 -2.99 -2.51 3.60
C ILE A 109 -1.83 -1.72 4.22
N ILE A 110 -1.78 -1.68 5.53
CA ILE A 110 -0.70 -1.05 6.31
C ILE A 110 0.04 -2.16 7.04
N ASP A 111 1.31 -2.35 6.73
CA ASP A 111 2.12 -3.34 7.45
C ASP A 111 2.62 -2.80 8.79
N ASP A 112 2.98 -3.73 9.66
CA ASP A 112 3.59 -3.46 10.96
C ASP A 112 2.84 -2.45 11.86
N ILE A 113 1.49 -2.53 11.88
CA ILE A 113 0.61 -1.59 12.64
C ILE A 113 0.88 -1.53 14.14
N TYR A 114 1.57 -2.53 14.70
CA TYR A 114 1.98 -2.58 16.11
C TYR A 114 3.50 -2.68 16.29
N HIS A 115 4.30 -2.40 15.26
CA HIS A 115 5.77 -2.37 15.35
C HIS A 115 6.28 -1.46 16.47
N SER A 116 5.58 -0.37 16.73
CA SER A 116 5.90 0.60 17.79
C SER A 116 4.64 1.25 18.35
N ALA A 117 4.76 1.93 19.49
CA ALA A 117 3.67 2.73 20.04
C ALA A 117 3.21 3.83 19.07
N GLU A 118 4.12 4.38 18.28
CA GLU A 118 3.82 5.36 17.22
C GLU A 118 2.96 4.76 16.12
N MET A 119 3.29 3.56 15.65
CA MET A 119 2.50 2.87 14.63
C MET A 119 1.12 2.48 15.15
N GLY A 120 1.02 2.02 16.41
CA GLY A 120 -0.29 1.76 17.03
C GLY A 120 -1.16 3.02 17.12
N LYS A 121 -0.56 4.19 17.38
CA LYS A 121 -1.25 5.47 17.36
C LYS A 121 -1.69 5.84 15.94
N ALA A 122 -0.81 5.71 14.94
CA ALA A 122 -1.14 5.94 13.54
C ALA A 122 -2.33 5.05 13.10
N TRP A 123 -2.25 3.75 13.35
CA TRP A 123 -3.33 2.80 13.03
C TRP A 123 -4.68 3.21 13.62
N LYS A 124 -4.68 3.64 14.89
CA LYS A 124 -5.91 4.13 15.54
C LYS A 124 -6.52 5.33 14.83
N GLU A 125 -5.71 6.27 14.34
CA GLU A 125 -6.17 7.44 13.63
C GLU A 125 -6.63 7.11 12.21
N LEU A 126 -5.86 6.27 11.48
CA LEU A 126 -6.21 5.85 10.12
C LEU A 126 -7.58 5.18 10.06
N LYS A 127 -7.85 4.20 10.93
CA LYS A 127 -9.15 3.52 10.93
C LYS A 127 -10.32 4.38 11.41
N ALA A 128 -10.05 5.49 12.13
CA ALA A 128 -11.07 6.45 12.53
C ALA A 128 -11.37 7.52 11.45
N HIS A 129 -10.57 7.55 10.38
CA HIS A 129 -10.72 8.57 9.34
C HIS A 129 -12.09 8.48 8.66
N GLN A 130 -12.64 9.64 8.27
CA GLN A 130 -14.00 9.73 7.74
C GLN A 130 -14.21 8.94 6.42
N THR A 131 -13.17 8.79 5.61
CA THR A 131 -13.22 8.05 4.34
C THR A 131 -13.05 6.54 4.50
N VAL A 132 -12.79 6.06 5.71
CA VAL A 132 -12.65 4.62 6.00
C VAL A 132 -14.01 4.08 6.47
N TYR A 133 -14.57 3.16 5.70
CA TYR A 133 -15.86 2.53 5.96
C TYR A 133 -15.74 1.16 6.62
N GLY A 134 -14.56 0.54 6.57
CA GLY A 134 -14.30 -0.70 7.28
C GLY A 134 -12.81 -0.87 7.58
N SER A 135 -12.50 -1.64 8.62
CA SER A 135 -11.12 -2.06 8.84
C SER A 135 -11.05 -3.47 9.42
N MET A 136 -9.95 -4.16 9.11
CA MET A 136 -9.58 -5.42 9.73
C MET A 136 -8.19 -5.27 10.35
N ASP A 137 -8.08 -5.60 11.62
CA ASP A 137 -6.82 -5.65 12.37
C ASP A 137 -6.38 -7.12 12.43
N LEU A 138 -5.29 -7.43 11.77
CA LEU A 138 -4.70 -8.77 11.69
C LEU A 138 -3.44 -8.87 12.55
N PHE A 139 -3.31 -8.02 13.56
CA PHE A 139 -2.20 -7.91 14.47
C PHE A 139 -0.91 -7.39 13.80
N ARG A 140 -0.40 -8.06 12.77
CA ARG A 140 0.79 -7.61 12.04
C ARG A 140 0.46 -6.51 11.05
N CYS A 141 -0.59 -6.68 10.29
CA CYS A 141 -1.03 -5.67 9.33
C CYS A 141 -2.49 -5.27 9.58
N GLY A 142 -2.85 -4.09 9.10
CA GLY A 142 -4.20 -3.56 9.11
C GLY A 142 -4.71 -3.36 7.70
N ILE A 143 -5.99 -3.64 7.47
CA ILE A 143 -6.65 -3.43 6.18
C ILE A 143 -7.72 -2.35 6.35
N LEU A 144 -7.71 -1.37 5.46
CA LEU A 144 -8.71 -0.30 5.40
C LEU A 144 -9.53 -0.42 4.12
N PHE A 145 -10.84 -0.28 4.23
CA PHE A 145 -11.79 -0.37 3.13
C PHE A 145 -12.43 1.00 2.89
N PHE A 146 -12.46 1.42 1.63
CA PHE A 146 -12.99 2.73 1.21
C PHE A 146 -14.36 2.63 0.52
N ASP A 147 -14.98 1.45 0.50
CA ASP A 147 -16.32 1.26 -0.10
C ASP A 147 -17.41 1.92 0.76
N PRO A 148 -18.06 2.99 0.28
CA PRO A 148 -19.13 3.68 1.02
C PRO A 148 -20.40 2.83 1.19
N ALA A 149 -20.53 1.70 0.47
CA ALA A 149 -21.63 0.76 0.68
C ALA A 149 -21.47 -0.10 1.94
N LEU A 150 -20.28 -0.11 2.53
CA LEU A 150 -20.03 -0.82 3.79
C LEU A 150 -20.61 -0.03 4.97
N ASN A 151 -21.25 -0.73 5.90
CA ASN A 151 -21.54 -0.18 7.21
C ASN A 151 -20.23 -0.02 7.98
N LYS A 152 -20.03 1.16 8.62
CA LYS A 152 -18.79 1.47 9.33
C LYS A 152 -18.51 0.44 10.44
N GLN A 153 -17.58 -0.48 10.18
CA GLN A 153 -17.26 -1.61 11.06
C GLN A 153 -15.76 -1.82 11.17
N HIS A 154 -15.30 -2.18 12.37
CA HIS A 154 -13.91 -2.43 12.66
C HIS A 154 -13.77 -3.81 13.31
N PHE A 155 -13.07 -4.72 12.65
CA PHE A 155 -12.85 -6.08 13.13
C PHE A 155 -11.42 -6.24 13.64
N VAL A 156 -11.27 -7.00 14.72
CA VAL A 156 -9.98 -7.49 15.20
C VAL A 156 -9.99 -9.01 15.03
N CYS A 157 -9.09 -9.51 14.20
CA CYS A 157 -8.97 -10.94 13.92
C CYS A 157 -7.78 -11.49 14.70
N SER A 158 -8.05 -12.22 15.77
CA SER A 158 -7.02 -12.95 16.53
C SER A 158 -7.00 -14.42 16.10
N TYR A 159 -5.81 -14.98 15.95
CA TYR A 159 -5.65 -16.42 15.86
C TYR A 159 -5.78 -16.99 17.28
N SER A 160 -6.72 -17.90 17.48
CA SER A 160 -6.86 -18.71 18.70
C SER A 160 -6.07 -20.00 18.58
#